data_413ead494b1ce18190beb5377ececd9c
#
_entry.id   413ead494b1ce18190beb5377ececd9c
#
_cell.length_a   1.000
_cell.length_b   1.000
_cell.length_c   1.000
_cell.angle_alpha   90.00
_cell.angle_beta   90.00
_cell.angle_gamma   90.00
#
_symmetry.space_group_name_H-M   'P 1'
#
loop_
_entity.id
_entity.type
_entity.pdbx_description
1 polymer ?
#
loop_
_entity_poly.entity_id
_entity_poly.type
_entity_poly.pdbx_seq_one_letter_code
_entity_poly.pdbx_strand_id
1 'polypeptide(L)'
;MFRFAAARLLLFATATVAVACAAPPPERAGLTHAQAEEIRAEIRDEVTKAYDLSRPNIADNMLSLYPDSGRIISATGGKILTTRDSLAGGIHYFWDNVGRYMQKPTWVWKQMIIDVLSPDAAVMTATYHIPHHTPRGEPHDIAGAWTAVFVRQGGKWVIIQEHLSDLPADTATSADSARRK
;
A
#
# COMPACT_ATOMS: atom_id res chain seq x y z
N MET A 1 59.82 -3.18 -56.77
CA MET A 1 58.39 -2.93 -56.56
C MET A 1 57.89 -3.92 -55.47
N PHE A 2 57.86 -3.52 -54.21
CA PHE A 2 57.40 -4.37 -53.11
C PHE A 2 56.10 -3.81 -52.63
N ARG A 3 54.99 -4.63 -52.66
CA ARG A 3 53.65 -4.30 -52.13
C ARG A 3 53.58 -4.86 -50.76
N PHE A 4 53.45 -3.98 -49.73
CA PHE A 4 53.14 -4.36 -48.39
C PHE A 4 51.60 -4.48 -48.23
N ALA A 5 51.12 -5.68 -47.93
CA ALA A 5 49.75 -5.94 -47.54
C ALA A 5 49.61 -5.67 -46.02
N ALA A 6 48.78 -4.69 -45.64
CA ALA A 6 48.44 -4.40 -44.24
C ALA A 6 47.29 -5.28 -43.80
N ALA A 7 47.55 -6.22 -42.90
CA ALA A 7 46.52 -7.01 -42.21
C ALA A 7 45.88 -6.17 -41.10
N ARG A 8 44.57 -5.89 -41.24
CA ARG A 8 43.76 -5.26 -40.17
C ARG A 8 43.27 -6.33 -39.19
N LEU A 9 43.81 -6.29 -37.99
CA LEU A 9 43.34 -7.13 -36.86
C LEU A 9 42.08 -6.46 -36.26
N LEU A 10 40.91 -7.10 -36.39
CA LEU A 10 39.67 -6.70 -35.74
C LEU A 10 39.63 -7.33 -34.33
N LEU A 11 39.81 -6.49 -33.30
CA LEU A 11 39.54 -6.89 -31.95
C LEU A 11 38.02 -6.85 -31.68
N PHE A 12 37.43 -8.02 -31.47
CA PHE A 12 36.09 -8.13 -30.92
C PHE A 12 36.16 -8.00 -29.38
N ALA A 13 35.68 -6.88 -28.84
CA ALA A 13 35.49 -6.71 -27.45
C ALA A 13 34.17 -7.37 -27.03
N THR A 14 34.19 -8.52 -26.37
CA THR A 14 33.03 -9.16 -25.78
C THR A 14 32.70 -8.45 -24.43
N ALA A 15 31.64 -7.66 -24.42
CA ALA A 15 31.10 -7.07 -23.21
C ALA A 15 30.35 -8.15 -22.42
N THR A 16 30.93 -8.64 -21.35
CA THR A 16 30.25 -9.49 -20.36
C THR A 16 29.32 -8.62 -19.52
N VAL A 17 28.01 -8.73 -19.75
CA VAL A 17 26.97 -8.15 -18.88
C VAL A 17 26.91 -8.97 -17.61
N ALA A 18 27.48 -8.46 -16.52
CA ALA A 18 27.30 -9.03 -15.19
C ALA A 18 25.88 -8.72 -14.73
N VAL A 19 25.02 -9.74 -14.71
CA VAL A 19 23.72 -9.67 -14.04
C VAL A 19 24.03 -9.64 -12.53
N ALA A 20 23.98 -8.45 -11.93
CA ALA A 20 24.03 -8.31 -10.49
C ALA A 20 22.76 -8.90 -9.91
N CYS A 21 22.81 -10.14 -9.44
CA CYS A 21 21.79 -10.68 -8.56
C CYS A 21 21.75 -9.78 -7.33
N ALA A 22 20.67 -9.02 -7.14
CA ALA A 22 20.44 -8.28 -5.91
C ALA A 22 20.48 -9.28 -4.75
N ALA A 23 21.43 -9.10 -3.84
CA ALA A 23 21.50 -9.92 -2.63
C ALA A 23 20.16 -9.76 -1.87
N PRO A 24 19.61 -10.83 -1.29
CA PRO A 24 18.42 -10.71 -0.45
C PRO A 24 18.74 -9.71 0.69
N PRO A 25 17.75 -8.89 1.10
CA PRO A 25 17.97 -7.96 2.20
C PRO A 25 18.48 -8.71 3.42
N PRO A 26 19.40 -8.12 4.20
CA PRO A 26 20.00 -8.78 5.35
C PRO A 26 18.90 -9.26 6.30
N GLU A 27 18.98 -10.52 6.74
CA GLU A 27 18.13 -11.06 7.79
C GLU A 27 18.22 -10.15 9.01
N ARG A 28 17.10 -9.54 9.39
CA ARG A 28 17.04 -8.70 10.59
C ARG A 28 17.16 -9.62 11.79
N ALA A 29 18.05 -9.27 12.72
CA ALA A 29 18.40 -10.09 13.87
C ALA A 29 17.17 -10.64 14.60
N GLY A 30 17.01 -11.97 14.63
CA GLY A 30 15.98 -12.68 15.38
C GLY A 30 14.75 -13.16 14.59
N LEU A 31 14.66 -12.91 13.25
CA LEU A 31 13.60 -13.43 12.40
C LEU A 31 14.14 -14.33 11.30
N THR A 32 13.58 -15.52 11.16
CA THR A 32 13.79 -16.33 9.96
C THR A 32 12.92 -15.81 8.81
N HIS A 33 13.30 -16.11 7.58
CA HIS A 33 12.52 -15.76 6.40
C HIS A 33 11.07 -16.31 6.48
N ALA A 34 10.90 -17.54 6.96
CA ALA A 34 9.58 -18.16 7.11
C ALA A 34 8.70 -17.38 8.10
N GLN A 35 9.23 -16.98 9.25
CA GLN A 35 8.51 -16.16 10.23
C GLN A 35 8.14 -14.78 9.67
N ALA A 36 9.03 -14.15 8.89
CA ALA A 36 8.73 -12.89 8.24
C ALA A 36 7.61 -13.03 7.19
N GLU A 37 7.58 -14.12 6.41
CA GLU A 37 6.50 -14.38 5.46
C GLU A 37 5.16 -14.64 6.15
N GLU A 38 5.14 -15.37 7.27
CA GLU A 38 3.95 -15.59 8.08
C GLU A 38 3.37 -14.26 8.60
N ILE A 39 4.21 -13.39 9.15
CA ILE A 39 3.80 -12.06 9.61
C ILE A 39 3.25 -11.21 8.46
N ARG A 40 3.89 -11.25 7.28
CA ARG A 40 3.37 -10.55 6.08
C ARG A 40 1.99 -11.03 5.68
N ALA A 41 1.79 -12.36 5.71
CA ALA A 41 0.50 -12.96 5.40
C ALA A 41 -0.58 -12.54 6.41
N GLU A 42 -0.30 -12.63 7.72
CA GLU A 42 -1.22 -12.20 8.78
C GLU A 42 -1.68 -10.75 8.58
N ILE A 43 -0.74 -9.80 8.45
CA ILE A 43 -1.07 -8.37 8.30
C ILE A 43 -1.86 -8.14 7.00
N ARG A 44 -1.48 -8.78 5.89
CA ARG A 44 -2.19 -8.66 4.61
C ARG A 44 -3.63 -9.13 4.72
N ASP A 45 -3.85 -10.27 5.35
CA ASP A 45 -5.17 -10.87 5.52
C ASP A 45 -6.06 -10.00 6.42
N GLU A 46 -5.53 -9.51 7.55
CA GLU A 46 -6.27 -8.62 8.45
C GLU A 46 -6.66 -7.30 7.76
N VAL A 47 -5.73 -6.67 7.03
CA VAL A 47 -6.00 -5.44 6.29
C VAL A 47 -7.02 -5.69 5.17
N THR A 48 -6.84 -6.73 4.37
CA THR A 48 -7.75 -7.05 3.28
C THR A 48 -9.16 -7.31 3.79
N LYS A 49 -9.29 -8.03 4.91
CA LYS A 49 -10.56 -8.32 5.56
C LYS A 49 -11.24 -7.08 6.15
N ALA A 50 -10.46 -6.17 6.75
CA ALA A 50 -10.98 -4.93 7.33
C ALA A 50 -11.51 -3.96 6.27
N TYR A 51 -10.92 -3.98 5.07
CA TYR A 51 -11.29 -3.12 3.95
C TYR A 51 -12.18 -3.81 2.90
N ASP A 52 -12.75 -4.97 3.22
CA ASP A 52 -13.73 -5.64 2.37
C ASP A 52 -15.09 -4.92 2.45
N LEU A 53 -15.39 -4.11 1.43
CA LEU A 53 -16.61 -3.29 1.35
C LEU A 53 -17.91 -4.11 1.17
N SER A 54 -17.81 -5.42 0.93
CA SER A 54 -18.96 -6.31 0.90
C SER A 54 -19.46 -6.68 2.31
N ARG A 55 -18.66 -6.44 3.33
CA ARG A 55 -18.98 -6.75 4.73
C ARG A 55 -19.79 -5.62 5.38
N PRO A 56 -20.72 -5.94 6.29
CA PRO A 56 -21.44 -4.93 7.06
C PRO A 56 -20.49 -4.19 8.02
N ASN A 57 -20.91 -3.01 8.49
CA ASN A 57 -20.21 -2.21 9.50
C ASN A 57 -18.76 -1.86 9.10
N ILE A 58 -18.57 -1.41 7.87
CA ILE A 58 -17.23 -1.17 7.31
C ILE A 58 -16.37 -0.22 8.15
N ALA A 59 -16.96 0.81 8.76
CA ALA A 59 -16.24 1.72 9.64
C ALA A 59 -15.66 0.99 10.86
N ASP A 60 -16.44 0.12 11.49
CA ASP A 60 -16.00 -0.67 12.64
C ASP A 60 -14.97 -1.73 12.23
N ASN A 61 -15.13 -2.34 11.06
CA ASN A 61 -14.14 -3.25 10.51
C ASN A 61 -12.78 -2.56 10.33
N MET A 62 -12.75 -1.36 9.76
CA MET A 62 -11.52 -0.57 9.62
C MET A 62 -10.94 -0.19 11.00
N LEU A 63 -11.80 0.21 11.94
CA LEU A 63 -11.40 0.55 13.30
C LEU A 63 -10.83 -0.63 14.09
N SER A 64 -11.15 -1.88 13.70
CA SER A 64 -10.60 -3.07 14.34
C SER A 64 -9.07 -3.24 14.15
N LEU A 65 -8.49 -2.53 13.17
CA LEU A 65 -7.04 -2.49 12.96
C LEU A 65 -6.30 -1.57 13.94
N TYR A 66 -7.00 -0.83 14.79
CA TYR A 66 -6.38 0.12 15.71
C TYR A 66 -6.57 -0.34 17.16
N PRO A 67 -5.64 0.03 18.06
CA PRO A 67 -5.76 -0.33 19.48
C PRO A 67 -6.98 0.33 20.11
N ASP A 68 -7.64 -0.36 21.06
CA ASP A 68 -8.81 0.16 21.76
C ASP A 68 -8.48 1.35 22.67
N SER A 69 -7.23 1.48 23.07
CA SER A 69 -6.73 2.56 23.92
C SER A 69 -5.28 2.89 23.59
N GLY A 70 -4.83 4.05 24.04
CA GLY A 70 -3.47 4.51 23.84
C GLY A 70 -3.36 5.55 22.71
N ARG A 71 -2.13 5.89 22.37
CA ARG A 71 -1.83 6.90 21.35
C ARG A 71 -1.89 6.28 19.96
N ILE A 72 -2.63 6.93 19.08
CA ILE A 72 -2.66 6.68 17.64
C ILE A 72 -2.19 7.96 16.96
N ILE A 73 -1.46 7.86 15.84
CA ILE A 73 -1.15 8.99 14.98
C ILE A 73 -1.69 8.67 13.59
N SER A 74 -2.67 9.42 13.13
CA SER A 74 -3.17 9.35 11.76
C SER A 74 -3.00 10.69 11.07
N ALA A 75 -2.20 10.73 10.00
CA ALA A 75 -1.98 11.93 9.19
C ALA A 75 -2.71 11.79 7.86
N THR A 76 -3.67 12.66 7.59
CA THR A 76 -4.47 12.67 6.37
C THR A 76 -5.02 14.06 6.09
N GLY A 77 -5.15 14.43 4.81
CA GLY A 77 -5.75 15.72 4.41
C GLY A 77 -5.11 16.95 5.07
N GLY A 78 -3.79 16.92 5.34
CA GLY A 78 -3.06 17.99 6.01
C GLY A 78 -3.32 18.12 7.51
N LYS A 79 -3.95 17.14 8.15
CA LYS A 79 -4.28 17.11 9.59
C LYS A 79 -3.60 15.90 10.25
N ILE A 80 -3.39 16.02 11.58
CA ILE A 80 -2.91 14.92 12.42
C ILE A 80 -3.96 14.65 13.49
N LEU A 81 -4.46 13.42 13.54
CA LEU A 81 -5.33 12.91 14.59
C LEU A 81 -4.48 12.10 15.57
N THR A 82 -4.69 12.28 16.88
CA THR A 82 -3.83 11.67 17.90
C THR A 82 -4.59 10.80 18.90
N THR A 83 -5.89 10.66 18.74
CA THR A 83 -6.74 9.85 19.63
C THR A 83 -7.62 8.91 18.80
N ARG A 84 -7.96 7.75 19.38
CA ARG A 84 -8.89 6.80 18.77
C ARG A 84 -10.25 7.45 18.46
N ASP A 85 -10.77 8.27 19.36
CA ASP A 85 -12.09 8.92 19.17
C ASP A 85 -12.08 9.87 17.98
N SER A 86 -11.02 10.66 17.80
CA SER A 86 -10.90 11.55 16.64
C SER A 86 -10.75 10.78 15.33
N LEU A 87 -9.99 9.67 15.33
CA LEU A 87 -9.87 8.80 14.17
C LEU A 87 -11.22 8.12 13.85
N ALA A 88 -11.88 7.54 14.87
CA ALA A 88 -13.19 6.91 14.71
C ALA A 88 -14.22 7.91 14.14
N GLY A 89 -14.26 9.12 14.71
CA GLY A 89 -15.11 10.19 14.19
C GLY A 89 -14.86 10.51 12.71
N GLY A 90 -13.60 10.53 12.28
CA GLY A 90 -13.23 10.74 10.87
C GLY A 90 -13.68 9.61 9.96
N ILE A 91 -13.45 8.36 10.35
CA ILE A 91 -13.84 7.17 9.59
C ILE A 91 -15.37 7.07 9.49
N HIS A 92 -16.10 7.20 10.60
CA HIS A 92 -17.57 7.20 10.58
C HIS A 92 -18.12 8.36 9.75
N TYR A 93 -17.56 9.57 9.90
CA TYR A 93 -17.98 10.71 9.09
C TYR A 93 -17.86 10.46 7.58
N PHE A 94 -16.73 9.86 7.15
CA PHE A 94 -16.55 9.51 5.74
C PHE A 94 -17.60 8.49 5.27
N TRP A 95 -17.81 7.40 6.01
CA TRP A 95 -18.75 6.36 5.60
C TRP A 95 -20.20 6.82 5.66
N ASP A 96 -20.58 7.65 6.63
CA ASP A 96 -21.94 8.19 6.76
C ASP A 96 -22.26 9.28 5.75
N ASN A 97 -21.26 10.02 5.27
CA ASN A 97 -21.50 11.17 4.39
C ASN A 97 -21.02 10.97 2.95
N VAL A 98 -20.15 10.01 2.70
CA VAL A 98 -19.59 9.71 1.37
C VAL A 98 -19.81 8.24 1.01
N GLY A 99 -19.26 7.33 1.79
CA GLY A 99 -19.21 5.90 1.47
C GLY A 99 -20.58 5.27 1.24
N ARG A 100 -21.57 5.60 2.08
CA ARG A 100 -22.95 5.06 1.93
C ARG A 100 -23.65 5.44 0.63
N TYR A 101 -23.16 6.46 -0.05
CA TYR A 101 -23.72 6.92 -1.32
C TYR A 101 -22.99 6.36 -2.55
N MET A 102 -21.88 5.68 -2.34
CA MET A 102 -21.18 5.00 -3.42
C MET A 102 -21.99 3.81 -3.90
N GLN A 103 -22.19 3.72 -5.21
CA GLN A 103 -22.87 2.58 -5.82
C GLN A 103 -21.83 1.56 -6.28
N LYS A 104 -21.96 0.31 -5.83
CA LYS A 104 -21.07 -0.81 -6.15
C LYS A 104 -19.58 -0.51 -5.89
N PRO A 105 -19.20 0.02 -4.72
CA PRO A 105 -17.82 0.30 -4.42
C PRO A 105 -17.04 -1.01 -4.25
N THR A 106 -15.78 -1.00 -4.70
CA THR A 106 -14.84 -2.10 -4.46
C THR A 106 -13.52 -1.53 -4.01
N TRP A 107 -13.00 -1.99 -2.88
CA TRP A 107 -11.65 -1.63 -2.47
C TRP A 107 -10.63 -2.51 -3.21
N VAL A 108 -9.75 -1.89 -3.98
CA VAL A 108 -8.74 -2.60 -4.76
C VAL A 108 -7.34 -2.16 -4.32
N TRP A 109 -6.58 -3.10 -3.77
CA TRP A 109 -5.16 -2.93 -3.52
C TRP A 109 -4.38 -3.10 -4.82
N LYS A 110 -3.66 -2.06 -5.26
CA LYS A 110 -2.79 -2.13 -6.45
C LYS A 110 -1.43 -2.68 -6.10
N GLN A 111 -0.89 -2.24 -4.98
CA GLN A 111 0.39 -2.66 -4.45
C GLN A 111 0.29 -2.71 -2.93
N MET A 112 0.89 -3.72 -2.31
CA MET A 112 1.00 -3.82 -0.86
C MET A 112 2.34 -4.44 -0.52
N ILE A 113 3.23 -3.62 0.02
CA ILE A 113 4.57 -3.99 0.47
C ILE A 113 4.56 -3.96 1.99
N ILE A 114 4.99 -5.04 2.63
CA ILE A 114 5.04 -5.16 4.09
C ILE A 114 6.48 -5.51 4.47
N ASP A 115 7.14 -4.58 5.15
CA ASP A 115 8.47 -4.76 5.72
C ASP A 115 8.37 -5.15 7.19
N VAL A 116 8.70 -6.40 7.49
CA VAL A 116 8.73 -6.89 8.87
C VAL A 116 10.02 -6.40 9.54
N LEU A 117 9.88 -5.63 10.59
CA LEU A 117 10.99 -5.00 11.31
C LEU A 117 11.49 -5.86 12.46
N SER A 118 10.58 -6.55 13.13
CA SER A 118 10.83 -7.45 14.26
C SER A 118 9.65 -8.43 14.37
N PRO A 119 9.68 -9.44 15.28
CA PRO A 119 8.52 -10.29 15.55
C PRO A 119 7.24 -9.54 15.93
N ASP A 120 7.38 -8.29 16.42
CA ASP A 120 6.28 -7.50 16.97
C ASP A 120 6.09 -6.14 16.28
N ALA A 121 6.80 -5.87 15.16
CA ALA A 121 6.70 -4.61 14.43
C ALA A 121 6.86 -4.79 12.92
N ALA A 122 6.02 -4.10 12.15
CA ALA A 122 6.07 -4.07 10.69
C ALA A 122 5.64 -2.70 10.16
N VAL A 123 6.06 -2.38 8.93
CA VAL A 123 5.57 -1.23 8.17
C VAL A 123 4.94 -1.74 6.89
N MET A 124 3.72 -1.30 6.61
CA MET A 124 3.06 -1.52 5.34
C MET A 124 3.05 -0.22 4.54
N THR A 125 3.37 -0.31 3.26
CA THR A 125 3.13 0.75 2.27
C THR A 125 2.28 0.16 1.15
N ALA A 126 1.15 0.78 0.89
CA ALA A 126 0.19 0.30 -0.11
C ALA A 126 -0.34 1.43 -0.98
N THR A 127 -0.76 1.09 -2.19
CA THR A 127 -1.58 1.96 -3.03
C THR A 127 -2.93 1.29 -3.26
N TYR A 128 -3.98 2.10 -3.25
CA TYR A 128 -5.35 1.63 -3.37
C TYR A 128 -6.17 2.50 -4.31
N HIS A 129 -7.28 1.96 -4.78
CA HIS A 129 -8.35 2.71 -5.39
C HIS A 129 -9.72 2.08 -5.10
N ILE A 130 -10.75 2.91 -5.13
CA ILE A 130 -12.14 2.54 -4.84
C ILE A 130 -13.00 2.97 -6.02
N PRO A 131 -13.02 2.18 -7.12
CA PRO A 131 -13.94 2.43 -8.22
C PRO A 131 -15.39 2.25 -7.76
N HIS A 132 -16.24 3.20 -8.09
CA HIS A 132 -17.66 3.20 -7.77
C HIS A 132 -18.44 4.10 -8.73
N HIS A 133 -19.75 4.13 -8.60
CA HIS A 133 -20.57 5.14 -9.26
C HIS A 133 -21.13 6.12 -8.23
N THR A 134 -21.21 7.39 -8.63
CA THR A 134 -21.89 8.41 -7.83
C THR A 134 -23.39 8.12 -7.75
N PRO A 135 -24.16 8.80 -6.87
CA PRO A 135 -25.65 8.68 -6.85
C PRO A 135 -26.32 9.00 -8.18
N ARG A 136 -25.63 9.75 -9.07
CA ARG A 136 -26.14 10.06 -10.43
C ARG A 136 -25.78 8.99 -11.46
N GLY A 137 -25.08 7.93 -11.05
CA GLY A 137 -24.64 6.85 -11.93
C GLY A 137 -23.34 7.14 -12.71
N GLU A 138 -22.65 8.25 -12.39
CA GLU A 138 -21.40 8.62 -13.05
C GLU A 138 -20.23 7.80 -12.47
N PRO A 139 -19.31 7.27 -13.29
CA PRO A 139 -18.12 6.61 -12.78
C PRO A 139 -17.27 7.57 -11.96
N HIS A 140 -16.80 7.12 -10.81
CA HIS A 140 -15.89 7.86 -9.94
C HIS A 140 -14.89 6.90 -9.30
N ASP A 141 -13.70 7.39 -9.00
CA ASP A 141 -12.66 6.61 -8.34
C ASP A 141 -12.00 7.46 -7.23
N ILE A 142 -11.91 6.90 -6.04
CA ILE A 142 -11.10 7.44 -4.96
C ILE A 142 -9.82 6.62 -4.92
N ALA A 143 -8.66 7.26 -4.93
CA ALA A 143 -7.39 6.55 -4.94
C ALA A 143 -6.36 7.28 -4.09
N GLY A 144 -5.34 6.52 -3.64
CA GLY A 144 -4.29 7.09 -2.82
C GLY A 144 -3.17 6.10 -2.49
N ALA A 145 -2.27 6.59 -1.63
CA ALA A 145 -1.25 5.77 -1.00
C ALA A 145 -1.42 5.82 0.52
N TRP A 146 -1.07 4.71 1.16
CA TRP A 146 -1.18 4.54 2.60
C TRP A 146 0.07 3.89 3.15
N THR A 147 0.67 4.50 4.17
CA THR A 147 1.75 3.91 4.96
C THR A 147 1.26 3.74 6.39
N ALA A 148 1.40 2.53 6.94
CA ALA A 148 0.97 2.20 8.30
C ALA A 148 2.06 1.44 9.06
N VAL A 149 2.25 1.81 10.32
CA VAL A 149 3.13 1.13 11.27
C VAL A 149 2.29 0.22 12.14
N PHE A 150 2.56 -1.07 12.04
CA PHE A 150 1.91 -2.11 12.83
C PHE A 150 2.79 -2.52 14.00
N VAL A 151 2.15 -2.76 15.14
CA VAL A 151 2.78 -3.41 16.29
C VAL A 151 1.88 -4.52 16.82
N ARG A 152 2.47 -5.55 17.44
CA ARG A 152 1.70 -6.62 18.07
C ARG A 152 1.33 -6.21 19.50
N GLN A 153 0.03 -6.13 19.79
CA GLN A 153 -0.51 -5.82 21.13
C GLN A 153 -1.56 -6.88 21.49
N GLY A 154 -1.36 -7.55 22.64
CA GLY A 154 -2.29 -8.59 23.08
C GLY A 154 -2.48 -9.73 22.08
N GLY A 155 -1.45 -10.04 21.29
CA GLY A 155 -1.50 -11.08 20.24
C GLY A 155 -2.11 -10.63 18.91
N LYS A 156 -2.56 -9.38 18.77
CA LYS A 156 -3.13 -8.82 17.54
C LYS A 156 -2.18 -7.80 16.91
N TRP A 157 -2.19 -7.69 15.59
CA TRP A 157 -1.55 -6.59 14.88
C TRP A 157 -2.44 -5.35 14.91
N VAL A 158 -1.90 -4.22 15.39
CA VAL A 158 -2.62 -2.95 15.45
C VAL A 158 -1.79 -1.82 14.86
N ILE A 159 -2.46 -0.86 14.23
CA ILE A 159 -1.85 0.33 13.65
C ILE A 159 -1.69 1.38 14.74
N ILE A 160 -0.46 1.82 14.98
CA ILE A 160 -0.15 2.90 15.93
C ILE A 160 0.16 4.22 15.23
N GLN A 161 0.56 4.17 13.97
CA GLN A 161 0.82 5.34 13.15
C GLN A 161 0.48 5.05 11.70
N GLU A 162 -0.10 6.03 11.03
CA GLU A 162 -0.38 5.96 9.59
C GLU A 162 -0.28 7.32 8.92
N HIS A 163 -0.12 7.29 7.60
CA HIS A 163 -0.23 8.43 6.72
C HIS A 163 -0.97 8.03 5.45
N LEU A 164 -2.02 8.76 5.12
CA LEU A 164 -2.76 8.62 3.87
C LEU A 164 -2.54 9.87 3.02
N SER A 165 -2.32 9.65 1.74
CA SER A 165 -2.31 10.69 0.71
C SER A 165 -3.31 10.35 -0.37
N ASP A 166 -4.14 11.32 -0.75
CA ASP A 166 -5.13 11.16 -1.80
C ASP A 166 -4.54 11.57 -3.15
N LEU A 167 -4.95 10.89 -4.22
CA LEU A 167 -4.69 11.39 -5.56
C LEU A 167 -5.59 12.62 -5.82
N PRO A 168 -5.06 13.69 -6.42
CA PRO A 168 -5.89 14.80 -6.88
C PRO A 168 -6.98 14.29 -7.84
N ALA A 169 -8.21 14.80 -7.71
CA ALA A 169 -9.37 14.37 -8.49
C ALA A 169 -9.16 14.44 -10.02
N ASP A 170 -8.30 15.32 -10.50
CA ASP A 170 -8.02 15.53 -11.94
C ASP A 170 -7.12 14.45 -12.56
N THR A 171 -6.38 13.67 -11.76
CA THR A 171 -5.50 12.62 -12.27
C THR A 171 -6.21 11.28 -12.51
N ALA A 172 -7.33 11.04 -11.87
CA ALA A 172 -8.12 9.82 -12.06
C ALA A 172 -8.75 9.75 -13.48
N THR A 173 -9.16 10.89 -14.04
CA THR A 173 -9.80 10.97 -15.36
C THR A 173 -8.81 10.90 -16.53
N SER A 174 -7.57 11.32 -16.35
CA SER A 174 -6.56 11.35 -17.42
C SER A 174 -5.96 9.97 -17.75
N ALA A 175 -5.92 9.05 -16.80
CA ALA A 175 -5.36 7.70 -17.01
C ALA A 175 -6.25 6.83 -17.92
N ASP A 176 -7.56 7.03 -17.91
CA ASP A 176 -8.51 6.26 -18.74
C ASP A 176 -8.59 6.79 -20.18
N SER A 177 -8.34 8.08 -20.40
CA SER A 177 -8.31 8.69 -21.74
C SER A 177 -7.05 8.30 -22.54
N ALA A 178 -5.95 7.96 -21.87
CA ALA A 178 -4.71 7.52 -22.53
C ALA A 178 -4.76 6.05 -23.00
N ARG A 179 -5.68 5.23 -22.47
CA ARG A 179 -5.87 3.82 -22.86
C ARG A 179 -6.83 3.62 -24.05
N ARG A 180 -7.52 4.66 -24.52
CA ARG A 180 -8.51 4.60 -25.61
C ARG A 180 -8.00 5.15 -26.95
N LYS A 181 -6.65 5.32 -27.09
CA LYS A 181 -6.05 5.72 -28.38
C LYS A 181 -5.22 4.59 -28.99
#